data_5de013b298c05f4830c6a877c51c75f1
#
_entry.id   5de013b298c05f4830c6a877c51c75f1
#
_cell.length_a   1.000
_cell.length_b   1.000
_cell.length_c   1.000
_cell.angle_alpha   90.00
_cell.angle_beta   90.00
_cell.angle_gamma   90.00
#
_symmetry.space_group_name_H-M   'P 1'
#
loop_
_entity.id
_entity.type
_entity.pdbx_description
1 polymer ?
#
loop_
_entity_poly.entity_id
_entity_poly.type
_entity_poly.pdbx_seq_one_letter_code
_entity_poly.pdbx_strand_id
1 'polypeptide(L)'
;TVRSHIVPQIKNAKFLYNPYLIAMGTVAWDMVNPEMVMIGSENGEDSLEVGELIYFYHGILENEPRIVVGTWDECECIKVFYNTFISTKLSLVNMIQDVAQKQGNINVDVVTKALADSTHRIMSPAYMKAGFGDGGACHPRDNIALRYMAENLGLGYDMFDAIMNARDIQAENMAKEIVKYGQYVTFTSDSYKAGVEYTDGSPSLLVQHYVKEHGGRITGVSPDVVVRVHANDDVSDFSPQCVIFDPHRTYVSSHADQLVVHYGNTRK
;
A
#
# COMPACT_ATOMS: atom_id res chain seq x y z
N THR A 1 -14.27 11.33 15.58
CA THR A 1 -14.96 10.10 16.06
C THR A 1 -14.68 9.86 17.54
N VAL A 2 -13.43 10.01 17.98
CA VAL A 2 -13.04 9.85 19.40
C VAL A 2 -13.82 10.83 20.27
N ARG A 3 -13.77 12.12 19.93
CA ARG A 3 -14.44 13.19 20.68
C ARG A 3 -15.96 12.99 20.73
N SER A 4 -16.57 12.63 19.59
CA SER A 4 -18.03 12.60 19.48
C SER A 4 -18.68 11.30 19.93
N HIS A 5 -17.97 10.15 19.86
CA HIS A 5 -18.55 8.83 20.10
C HIS A 5 -17.91 8.05 21.24
N ILE A 6 -16.62 8.27 21.52
CA ILE A 6 -15.91 7.50 22.55
C ILE A 6 -15.90 8.26 23.87
N VAL A 7 -15.39 9.50 23.84
CA VAL A 7 -15.24 10.32 25.06
C VAL A 7 -16.54 10.47 25.86
N PRO A 8 -17.72 10.71 25.26
CA PRO A 8 -18.97 10.84 25.99
C PRO A 8 -19.38 9.60 26.81
N GLN A 9 -18.79 8.44 26.49
CA GLN A 9 -19.06 7.19 27.21
C GLN A 9 -18.14 6.97 28.42
N ILE A 10 -17.07 7.77 28.53
CA ILE A 10 -16.07 7.68 29.61
C ILE A 10 -16.48 8.62 30.74
N LYS A 11 -16.89 8.05 31.88
CA LYS A 11 -17.47 8.85 32.97
C LYS A 11 -16.53 9.13 34.14
N ASN A 12 -15.59 8.23 34.43
CA ASN A 12 -14.80 8.28 35.66
C ASN A 12 -13.29 8.05 35.40
N ALA A 13 -12.82 8.39 34.23
CA ALA A 13 -11.40 8.27 33.86
C ALA A 13 -10.98 9.45 32.99
N LYS A 14 -9.71 9.81 33.05
CA LYS A 14 -9.08 10.67 32.08
C LYS A 14 -8.76 9.84 30.83
N PHE A 15 -8.94 10.42 29.67
CA PHE A 15 -8.78 9.70 28.41
C PHE A 15 -7.72 10.37 27.55
N LEU A 16 -6.75 9.58 27.13
CA LEU A 16 -5.79 9.92 26.09
C LEU A 16 -6.02 9.03 24.87
N TYR A 17 -5.97 9.60 23.70
CA TYR A 17 -5.99 8.86 22.44
C TYR A 17 -4.56 8.63 21.96
N ASN A 18 -4.16 7.36 21.89
CA ASN A 18 -2.78 6.99 21.59
C ASN A 18 -2.76 5.95 20.45
N PRO A 19 -2.95 6.38 19.18
CA PRO A 19 -2.94 5.49 18.05
C PRO A 19 -1.53 5.08 17.67
N TYR A 20 -1.40 3.85 17.17
CA TYR A 20 -0.14 3.28 16.67
C TYR A 20 -0.06 3.25 15.15
N LEU A 21 1.16 3.36 14.62
CA LEU A 21 1.51 3.12 13.22
C LEU A 21 2.25 1.77 13.14
N ILE A 22 1.51 0.70 12.93
CA ILE A 22 2.04 -0.66 12.86
C ILE A 22 1.78 -1.26 11.49
N ALA A 23 2.68 -2.14 11.03
CA ALA A 23 2.51 -2.92 9.82
C ALA A 23 2.35 -4.41 10.13
N MET A 24 1.50 -5.09 9.36
CA MET A 24 1.38 -6.55 9.46
C MET A 24 2.73 -7.20 9.14
N GLY A 25 3.12 -8.16 9.98
CA GLY A 25 4.40 -8.85 9.88
C GLY A 25 5.52 -8.24 10.72
N THR A 26 5.40 -6.99 11.18
CA THR A 26 6.38 -6.30 12.03
C THR A 26 5.77 -5.71 13.30
N VAL A 27 4.56 -6.12 13.66
CA VAL A 27 3.78 -5.52 14.77
C VAL A 27 4.58 -5.39 16.07
N ALA A 28 5.24 -6.47 16.51
CA ALA A 28 6.01 -6.45 17.76
C ALA A 28 7.20 -5.49 17.69
N TRP A 29 7.89 -5.45 16.54
CA TRP A 29 8.99 -4.53 16.31
C TRP A 29 8.51 -3.07 16.25
N ASP A 30 7.42 -2.80 15.50
CA ASP A 30 6.85 -1.46 15.39
C ASP A 30 6.35 -0.91 16.72
N MET A 31 5.92 -1.78 17.63
CA MET A 31 5.46 -1.36 18.97
C MET A 31 6.58 -0.86 19.87
N VAL A 32 7.81 -1.35 19.70
CA VAL A 32 8.97 -0.91 20.49
C VAL A 32 9.93 0.00 19.73
N ASN A 33 9.75 0.10 18.40
CA ASN A 33 10.53 0.98 17.49
C ASN A 33 9.61 1.86 16.63
N PRO A 34 8.65 2.60 17.16
CA PRO A 34 7.73 3.41 16.38
C PRO A 34 8.46 4.59 15.71
N GLU A 35 7.99 4.98 14.52
CA GLU A 35 8.45 6.21 13.85
C GLU A 35 8.07 7.47 14.67
N MET A 36 6.90 7.44 15.30
CA MET A 36 6.41 8.47 16.21
C MET A 36 5.45 7.88 17.23
N VAL A 37 5.39 8.52 18.40
CA VAL A 37 4.34 8.30 19.40
C VAL A 37 3.37 9.47 19.37
N MET A 38 2.09 9.19 19.11
CA MET A 38 1.03 10.20 19.07
C MET A 38 0.21 10.13 20.35
N ILE A 39 0.03 11.27 21.01
CA ILE A 39 -0.75 11.38 22.25
C ILE A 39 -1.78 12.48 22.08
N GLY A 40 -3.04 12.10 21.93
CA GLY A 40 -4.17 13.02 21.85
C GLY A 40 -4.78 13.25 23.23
N SER A 41 -4.88 14.53 23.65
CA SER A 41 -5.60 15.00 24.81
C SER A 41 -6.82 15.84 24.39
N GLU A 42 -7.61 16.35 25.33
CA GLU A 42 -8.80 17.14 25.03
C GLU A 42 -8.49 18.42 24.27
N ASN A 43 -7.45 19.13 24.69
CA ASN A 43 -7.03 20.44 24.18
C ASN A 43 -5.65 20.42 23.49
N GLY A 44 -4.99 19.27 23.41
CA GLY A 44 -3.68 19.13 22.76
C GLY A 44 -2.52 19.66 23.60
N GLU A 45 -2.75 19.95 24.86
CA GLU A 45 -1.73 20.49 25.76
C GLU A 45 -1.07 19.40 26.59
N ASP A 46 0.13 19.69 27.07
CA ASP A 46 0.82 18.87 28.05
C ASP A 46 0.02 18.83 29.36
N SER A 47 -0.12 17.65 29.90
CA SER A 47 -0.76 17.40 31.18
C SER A 47 0.01 16.37 31.96
N LEU A 48 -0.33 16.16 33.22
CA LEU A 48 0.30 15.12 34.05
C LEU A 48 0.16 13.74 33.37
N GLU A 49 -1.00 13.44 32.82
CA GLU A 49 -1.30 12.15 32.16
C GLU A 49 -0.51 11.97 30.87
N VAL A 50 -0.34 13.05 30.09
CA VAL A 50 0.52 13.06 28.91
C VAL A 50 1.97 12.78 29.31
N GLY A 51 2.46 13.45 30.35
CA GLY A 51 3.81 13.24 30.88
C GLY A 51 4.03 11.82 31.41
N GLU A 52 3.06 11.24 32.12
CA GLU A 52 3.11 9.85 32.60
C GLU A 52 3.17 8.86 31.42
N LEU A 53 2.41 9.09 30.36
CA LEU A 53 2.44 8.24 29.17
C LEU A 53 3.77 8.35 28.42
N ILE A 54 4.32 9.56 28.28
CA ILE A 54 5.66 9.77 27.70
C ILE A 54 6.72 9.04 28.52
N TYR A 55 6.68 9.17 29.85
CA TYR A 55 7.61 8.47 30.74
C TYR A 55 7.51 6.94 30.59
N PHE A 56 6.28 6.41 30.49
CA PHE A 56 6.06 4.99 30.20
C PHE A 56 6.75 4.56 28.90
N TYR A 57 6.61 5.35 27.82
CA TYR A 57 7.24 5.05 26.54
C TYR A 57 8.77 5.07 26.62
N HIS A 58 9.37 6.01 27.34
CA HIS A 58 10.82 6.02 27.55
C HIS A 58 11.36 4.74 28.22
N GLY A 59 10.50 4.03 28.96
CA GLY A 59 10.86 2.76 29.61
C GLY A 59 10.77 1.53 28.73
N ILE A 60 10.07 1.59 27.60
CA ILE A 60 9.79 0.40 26.76
C ILE A 60 10.28 0.53 25.33
N LEU A 61 10.51 1.74 24.82
CA LEU A 61 10.94 1.93 23.44
C LEU A 61 12.45 1.67 23.30
N GLU A 62 12.81 1.05 22.18
CA GLU A 62 14.18 0.72 21.80
C GLU A 62 14.82 1.81 20.92
N ASN A 63 14.01 2.76 20.42
CA ASN A 63 14.46 3.90 19.65
C ASN A 63 14.05 5.23 20.30
N GLU A 64 14.45 6.34 19.71
CA GLU A 64 14.06 7.70 20.12
C GLU A 64 13.07 8.31 19.11
N PRO A 65 11.78 7.91 19.13
CA PRO A 65 10.81 8.42 18.18
C PRO A 65 10.43 9.86 18.48
N ARG A 66 9.89 10.54 17.48
CA ARG A 66 9.24 11.83 17.71
C ARG A 66 8.00 11.63 18.58
N ILE A 67 7.85 12.45 19.62
CA ILE A 67 6.62 12.54 20.39
C ILE A 67 5.74 13.65 19.79
N VAL A 68 4.51 13.31 19.47
CA VAL A 68 3.53 14.24 18.90
C VAL A 68 2.36 14.34 19.86
N VAL A 69 2.25 15.48 20.57
CA VAL A 69 1.12 15.79 21.42
C VAL A 69 0.17 16.70 20.64
N GLY A 70 -1.12 16.37 20.65
CA GLY A 70 -2.16 17.13 19.96
C GLY A 70 -3.54 16.87 20.56
N THR A 71 -4.57 17.45 20.00
CA THR A 71 -5.95 17.12 20.36
C THR A 71 -6.30 15.70 19.90
N TRP A 72 -7.36 15.11 20.48
CA TRP A 72 -7.89 13.83 19.99
C TRP A 72 -8.15 13.87 18.48
N ASP A 73 -8.73 14.95 17.98
CA ASP A 73 -9.08 15.13 16.57
C ASP A 73 -7.83 15.22 15.67
N GLU A 74 -6.78 15.89 16.12
CA GLU A 74 -5.50 15.99 15.39
C GLU A 74 -4.81 14.63 15.32
N CYS A 75 -4.78 13.87 16.40
CA CYS A 75 -4.19 12.52 16.39
C CYS A 75 -5.00 11.53 15.54
N GLU A 76 -6.35 11.64 15.51
CA GLU A 76 -7.17 10.91 14.54
C GLU A 76 -6.81 11.28 13.10
N CYS A 77 -6.68 12.57 12.80
CA CYS A 77 -6.29 13.06 11.48
C CYS A 77 -4.91 12.51 11.07
N ILE A 78 -3.89 12.62 11.93
CA ILE A 78 -2.55 12.11 11.64
C ILE A 78 -2.63 10.62 11.31
N LYS A 79 -3.30 9.82 12.13
CA LYS A 79 -3.43 8.38 11.93
C LYS A 79 -4.06 8.01 10.59
N VAL A 80 -5.12 8.69 10.20
CA VAL A 80 -5.85 8.38 8.96
C VAL A 80 -5.09 8.92 7.75
N PHE A 81 -4.63 10.17 7.78
CA PHE A 81 -3.91 10.78 6.67
C PHE A 81 -2.53 10.16 6.41
N TYR A 82 -1.89 9.57 7.41
CA TYR A 82 -0.65 8.82 7.22
C TYR A 82 -0.83 7.71 6.18
N ASN A 83 -1.86 6.89 6.31
CA ASN A 83 -2.14 5.84 5.35
C ASN A 83 -2.57 6.39 3.99
N THR A 84 -3.38 7.45 3.97
CA THR A 84 -3.80 8.10 2.71
C THR A 84 -2.61 8.68 1.96
N PHE A 85 -1.62 9.23 2.66
CA PHE A 85 -0.39 9.72 2.02
C PHE A 85 0.39 8.57 1.36
N ILE A 86 0.48 7.42 2.02
CA ILE A 86 1.09 6.22 1.44
C ILE A 86 0.32 5.77 0.19
N SER A 87 -1.01 5.69 0.27
CA SER A 87 -1.86 5.32 -0.87
C SER A 87 -1.70 6.28 -2.05
N THR A 88 -1.58 7.57 -1.76
CA THR A 88 -1.34 8.60 -2.78
C THR A 88 0.01 8.40 -3.46
N LYS A 89 1.07 8.11 -2.70
CA LYS A 89 2.39 7.78 -3.27
C LYS A 89 2.34 6.56 -4.18
N LEU A 90 1.69 5.48 -3.72
CA LEU A 90 1.55 4.26 -4.51
C LEU A 90 0.74 4.49 -5.79
N SER A 91 -0.36 5.21 -5.70
CA SER A 91 -1.19 5.53 -6.87
C SER A 91 -0.42 6.36 -7.89
N LEU A 92 0.37 7.34 -7.44
CA LEU A 92 1.23 8.14 -8.31
C LEU A 92 2.28 7.27 -9.01
N VAL A 93 2.95 6.40 -8.28
CA VAL A 93 3.99 5.52 -8.83
C VAL A 93 3.41 4.55 -9.85
N ASN A 94 2.26 3.97 -9.56
CA ASN A 94 1.58 3.07 -10.50
C ASN A 94 1.02 3.81 -11.73
N MET A 95 0.61 5.07 -11.59
CA MET A 95 0.27 5.91 -12.74
C MET A 95 1.48 6.12 -13.66
N ILE A 96 2.68 6.32 -13.11
CA ILE A 96 3.92 6.40 -13.89
C ILE A 96 4.17 5.08 -14.64
N GLN A 97 3.91 3.94 -14.00
CA GLN A 97 4.01 2.63 -14.64
C GLN A 97 3.06 2.51 -15.84
N ASP A 98 1.81 2.92 -15.70
CA ASP A 98 0.83 2.90 -16.79
C ASP A 98 1.24 3.83 -17.95
N VAL A 99 1.78 5.00 -17.63
CA VAL A 99 2.34 5.92 -18.65
C VAL A 99 3.51 5.25 -19.38
N ALA A 100 4.44 4.64 -18.64
CA ALA A 100 5.58 3.94 -19.22
C ALA A 100 5.13 2.83 -20.19
N GLN A 101 4.14 2.04 -19.78
CA GLN A 101 3.60 0.95 -20.58
C GLN A 101 2.93 1.45 -21.87
N LYS A 102 2.16 2.54 -21.78
CA LYS A 102 1.37 3.06 -22.91
C LYS A 102 2.20 3.94 -23.88
N GLN A 103 3.08 4.77 -23.35
CA GLN A 103 3.94 5.66 -24.15
C GLN A 103 5.06 4.91 -24.87
N GLY A 104 5.59 3.87 -24.23
CA GLY A 104 6.75 3.12 -24.74
C GLY A 104 8.09 3.84 -24.55
N ASN A 105 9.16 3.08 -24.62
CA ASN A 105 10.54 3.55 -24.46
C ASN A 105 10.84 4.21 -23.10
N ILE A 106 10.11 3.84 -22.06
CA ILE A 106 10.29 4.30 -20.68
C ILE A 106 10.52 3.08 -19.78
N ASN A 107 11.53 3.15 -18.92
CA ASN A 107 11.67 2.26 -17.79
C ASN A 107 11.16 2.98 -16.54
N VAL A 108 10.07 2.49 -15.95
CA VAL A 108 9.44 3.08 -14.78
C VAL A 108 10.39 3.14 -13.59
N ASP A 109 11.30 2.15 -13.42
CA ASP A 109 12.23 2.13 -12.29
C ASP A 109 13.27 3.25 -12.36
N VAL A 110 13.65 3.68 -13.57
CA VAL A 110 14.52 4.87 -13.74
C VAL A 110 13.81 6.13 -13.28
N VAL A 111 12.53 6.28 -13.64
CA VAL A 111 11.73 7.44 -13.25
C VAL A 111 11.49 7.45 -11.73
N THR A 112 10.99 6.35 -11.17
CA THR A 112 10.66 6.26 -9.76
C THR A 112 11.90 6.33 -8.87
N LYS A 113 13.04 5.76 -9.33
CA LYS A 113 14.31 5.91 -8.62
C LYS A 113 14.76 7.38 -8.56
N ALA A 114 14.68 8.11 -9.67
CA ALA A 114 15.02 9.53 -9.69
C ALA A 114 14.15 10.35 -8.73
N LEU A 115 12.85 10.02 -8.64
CA LEU A 115 11.93 10.63 -7.67
C LEU A 115 12.28 10.25 -6.22
N ALA A 116 12.59 8.97 -5.97
CA ALA A 116 12.96 8.48 -4.65
C ALA A 116 14.28 9.10 -4.13
N ASP A 117 15.24 9.31 -5.02
CA ASP A 117 16.52 9.95 -4.69
C ASP A 117 16.39 11.48 -4.49
N SER A 118 15.22 12.06 -4.77
CA SER A 118 14.96 13.50 -4.62
C SER A 118 14.65 13.88 -3.17
N THR A 119 15.65 13.80 -2.30
CA THR A 119 15.53 13.96 -0.85
C THR A 119 15.02 15.32 -0.39
N HIS A 120 15.15 16.38 -1.20
CA HIS A 120 14.67 17.71 -0.85
C HIS A 120 13.16 17.88 -0.93
N ARG A 121 12.45 17.01 -1.70
CA ARG A 121 11.03 17.19 -1.97
C ARG A 121 10.21 15.93 -1.71
N ILE A 122 10.83 14.75 -1.86
CA ILE A 122 10.20 13.46 -1.62
C ILE A 122 10.89 12.87 -0.40
N MET A 123 10.18 12.80 0.73
CA MET A 123 10.79 12.60 2.05
C MET A 123 11.34 11.20 2.29
N SER A 124 10.92 10.17 1.53
CA SER A 124 11.34 8.79 1.73
C SER A 124 11.20 7.97 0.45
N PRO A 125 12.12 7.05 0.15
CA PRO A 125 11.98 6.09 -0.95
C PRO A 125 10.98 4.98 -0.67
N ALA A 126 10.46 4.85 0.54
CA ALA A 126 9.43 3.88 0.86
C ALA A 126 8.18 4.12 0.00
N TYR A 127 7.58 3.03 -0.48
CA TYR A 127 6.41 3.06 -1.38
C TYR A 127 6.64 3.74 -2.75
N MET A 128 7.90 3.91 -3.15
CA MET A 128 8.29 4.45 -4.46
C MET A 128 8.69 3.34 -5.44
N LYS A 129 8.13 2.15 -5.30
CA LYS A 129 8.28 1.05 -6.26
C LYS A 129 6.95 0.77 -6.92
N ALA A 130 6.92 0.85 -8.24
CA ALA A 130 5.76 0.43 -9.02
C ALA A 130 5.61 -1.10 -8.99
N GLY A 131 4.39 -1.58 -9.11
CA GLY A 131 4.06 -3.01 -9.06
C GLY A 131 2.56 -3.19 -8.92
N PHE A 132 2.12 -4.10 -8.08
CA PHE A 132 0.74 -4.14 -7.62
C PHE A 132 0.42 -2.89 -6.79
N GLY A 133 -0.85 -2.52 -6.73
CA GLY A 133 -1.31 -1.37 -5.95
C GLY A 133 -1.06 -1.49 -4.44
N ASP A 134 -1.61 -0.56 -3.70
CA ASP A 134 -1.63 -0.63 -2.24
C ASP A 134 -2.37 -1.89 -1.77
N GLY A 135 -1.97 -2.44 -0.64
CA GLY A 135 -2.53 -3.68 -0.12
C GLY A 135 -2.92 -3.60 1.34
N GLY A 136 -3.76 -4.56 1.73
CA GLY A 136 -4.31 -4.67 3.07
C GLY A 136 -5.57 -3.81 3.26
N ALA A 137 -6.32 -4.11 4.32
CA ALA A 137 -7.60 -3.48 4.58
C ALA A 137 -7.53 -1.98 4.95
N CYS A 138 -6.36 -1.50 5.41
CA CYS A 138 -6.22 -0.14 5.94
C CYS A 138 -6.38 0.94 4.86
N HIS A 139 -5.71 0.77 3.70
CA HIS A 139 -5.70 1.80 2.66
C HIS A 139 -7.10 2.07 2.08
N PRO A 140 -7.85 1.07 1.60
CA PRO A 140 -9.22 1.29 1.14
C PRO A 140 -10.13 1.84 2.23
N ARG A 141 -10.05 1.28 3.44
CA ARG A 141 -10.87 1.70 4.59
C ARG A 141 -10.70 3.18 4.91
N ASP A 142 -9.45 3.64 4.99
CA ASP A 142 -9.14 5.02 5.37
C ASP A 142 -9.52 6.00 4.25
N ASN A 143 -9.32 5.63 2.98
CA ASN A 143 -9.80 6.43 1.85
C ASN A 143 -11.33 6.52 1.80
N ILE A 144 -12.06 5.42 2.08
CA ILE A 144 -13.53 5.42 2.19
C ILE A 144 -13.99 6.34 3.33
N ALA A 145 -13.35 6.28 4.49
CA ALA A 145 -13.68 7.13 5.63
C ALA A 145 -13.46 8.62 5.32
N LEU A 146 -12.35 8.96 4.65
CA LEU A 146 -12.04 10.32 4.25
C LEU A 146 -12.97 10.84 3.15
N ARG A 147 -13.40 9.99 2.23
CA ARG A 147 -14.43 10.30 1.23
C ARG A 147 -15.73 10.74 1.90
N TYR A 148 -16.24 9.94 2.84
CA TYR A 148 -17.43 10.28 3.61
C TYR A 148 -17.27 11.61 4.36
N MET A 149 -16.09 11.85 4.94
CA MET A 149 -15.77 13.08 5.64
C MET A 149 -15.74 14.29 4.68
N ALA A 150 -15.13 14.14 3.50
CA ALA A 150 -15.07 15.18 2.47
C ALA A 150 -16.48 15.60 2.00
N GLU A 151 -17.38 14.63 1.81
CA GLU A 151 -18.77 14.88 1.45
C GLU A 151 -19.50 15.65 2.56
N ASN A 152 -19.42 15.20 3.82
CA ASN A 152 -20.07 15.86 4.95
C ASN A 152 -19.55 17.27 5.23
N LEU A 153 -18.29 17.53 4.94
CA LEU A 153 -17.67 18.85 5.07
C LEU A 153 -17.91 19.75 3.85
N GLY A 154 -18.51 19.23 2.79
CA GLY A 154 -18.76 19.99 1.56
C GLY A 154 -17.50 20.50 0.89
N LEU A 155 -16.42 19.68 0.83
CA LEU A 155 -15.14 20.12 0.27
C LEU A 155 -15.20 20.45 -1.23
N GLY A 156 -16.22 20.00 -1.95
CA GLY A 156 -16.42 20.29 -3.37
C GLY A 156 -15.50 19.51 -4.33
N TYR A 157 -14.67 18.61 -3.81
CA TYR A 157 -13.89 17.63 -4.58
C TYR A 157 -13.74 16.34 -3.79
N ASP A 158 -13.53 15.23 -4.50
CA ASP A 158 -13.32 13.90 -3.89
C ASP A 158 -12.02 13.27 -4.44
N MET A 159 -10.89 13.68 -3.87
CA MET A 159 -9.58 13.10 -4.19
C MET A 159 -9.48 11.64 -3.76
N PHE A 160 -10.23 11.25 -2.74
CA PHE A 160 -10.20 9.90 -2.19
C PHE A 160 -10.92 8.91 -3.11
N ASP A 161 -12.02 9.33 -3.74
CA ASP A 161 -12.66 8.57 -4.80
C ASP A 161 -11.74 8.42 -6.00
N ALA A 162 -11.05 9.48 -6.40
CA ALA A 162 -10.08 9.43 -7.49
C ALA A 162 -8.94 8.43 -7.23
N ILE A 163 -8.44 8.36 -5.99
CA ILE A 163 -7.42 7.37 -5.58
C ILE A 163 -7.97 5.95 -5.70
N MET A 164 -9.19 5.71 -5.21
CA MET A 164 -9.82 4.39 -5.28
C MET A 164 -10.12 3.98 -6.72
N ASN A 165 -10.63 4.87 -7.53
CA ASN A 165 -10.85 4.64 -8.96
C ASN A 165 -9.54 4.38 -9.71
N ALA A 166 -8.48 5.12 -9.40
CA ALA A 166 -7.16 4.88 -9.98
C ALA A 166 -6.64 3.48 -9.63
N ARG A 167 -6.81 3.02 -8.40
CA ARG A 167 -6.44 1.68 -7.95
C ARG A 167 -7.14 0.59 -8.79
N ASP A 168 -8.45 0.73 -8.97
CA ASP A 168 -9.24 -0.24 -9.72
C ASP A 168 -8.86 -0.25 -11.21
N ILE A 169 -8.75 0.92 -11.83
CA ILE A 169 -8.35 1.05 -13.24
C ILE A 169 -6.91 0.55 -13.47
N GLN A 170 -5.98 0.80 -12.55
CA GLN A 170 -4.62 0.29 -12.64
C GLN A 170 -4.59 -1.24 -12.59
N ALA A 171 -5.39 -1.87 -11.73
CA ALA A 171 -5.53 -3.32 -11.68
C ALA A 171 -6.13 -3.88 -12.98
N GLU A 172 -7.14 -3.20 -13.53
CA GLU A 172 -7.74 -3.55 -14.81
C GLU A 172 -6.75 -3.41 -16.00
N ASN A 173 -5.95 -2.33 -16.02
CA ASN A 173 -4.92 -2.14 -17.03
C ASN A 173 -3.88 -3.26 -17.01
N MET A 174 -3.45 -3.67 -15.81
CA MET A 174 -2.54 -4.80 -15.65
C MET A 174 -3.16 -6.10 -16.14
N ALA A 175 -4.42 -6.37 -15.79
CA ALA A 175 -5.15 -7.54 -16.24
C ALA A 175 -5.28 -7.61 -17.78
N LYS A 176 -5.61 -6.47 -18.41
CA LYS A 176 -5.66 -6.35 -19.88
C LYS A 176 -4.32 -6.67 -20.54
N GLU A 177 -3.21 -6.33 -19.88
CA GLU A 177 -1.89 -6.68 -20.39
C GLU A 177 -1.61 -8.18 -20.24
N ILE A 178 -1.91 -8.75 -19.08
CA ILE A 178 -1.69 -10.17 -18.75
C ILE A 178 -2.38 -11.07 -19.80
N VAL A 179 -3.65 -10.82 -20.08
CA VAL A 179 -4.45 -11.69 -20.97
C VAL A 179 -3.99 -11.66 -22.44
N LYS A 180 -3.13 -10.73 -22.85
CA LYS A 180 -2.51 -10.73 -24.18
C LYS A 180 -1.56 -11.89 -24.39
N TYR A 181 -1.00 -12.44 -23.32
CA TYR A 181 0.01 -13.49 -23.35
C TYR A 181 -0.56 -14.89 -23.17
N GLY A 182 -1.82 -15.02 -22.75
CA GLY A 182 -2.49 -16.32 -22.60
C GLY A 182 -3.75 -16.22 -21.75
N GLN A 183 -4.61 -17.24 -21.85
CA GLN A 183 -5.89 -17.26 -21.13
C GLN A 183 -5.79 -17.96 -19.78
N TYR A 184 -4.88 -18.93 -19.61
CA TYR A 184 -4.72 -19.66 -18.36
C TYR A 184 -3.64 -18.99 -17.52
N VAL A 185 -4.07 -18.34 -16.42
CA VAL A 185 -3.20 -17.47 -15.62
C VAL A 185 -3.09 -18.01 -14.21
N THR A 186 -1.86 -18.10 -13.71
CA THR A 186 -1.55 -18.43 -12.31
C THR A 186 -0.93 -17.20 -11.64
N PHE A 187 -1.37 -16.91 -10.41
CA PHE A 187 -0.75 -15.92 -9.54
C PHE A 187 0.04 -16.65 -8.46
N THR A 188 1.24 -16.19 -8.17
CA THR A 188 2.11 -16.83 -7.17
C THR A 188 1.58 -16.70 -5.74
N SER A 189 0.72 -15.71 -5.49
CA SER A 189 0.10 -15.49 -4.18
C SER A 189 -1.22 -14.72 -4.29
N ASP A 190 -2.12 -14.98 -3.34
CA ASP A 190 -3.32 -14.18 -3.11
C ASP A 190 -3.12 -13.10 -2.04
N SER A 191 -2.01 -13.17 -1.30
CA SER A 191 -1.74 -12.23 -0.20
C SER A 191 -1.27 -10.86 -0.72
N TYR A 192 -1.57 -9.81 0.03
CA TYR A 192 -1.12 -8.46 -0.32
C TYR A 192 0.37 -8.21 0.01
N LYS A 193 0.98 -9.06 0.82
CA LYS A 193 2.37 -8.89 1.28
C LYS A 193 3.03 -10.25 1.47
N ALA A 194 4.27 -10.37 1.03
CA ALA A 194 5.06 -11.58 1.20
C ALA A 194 5.17 -11.98 2.69
N GLY A 195 4.98 -13.28 2.97
CA GLY A 195 5.06 -13.83 4.31
C GLY A 195 3.87 -13.51 5.24
N VAL A 196 2.79 -12.97 4.72
CA VAL A 196 1.56 -12.66 5.47
C VAL A 196 0.38 -13.34 4.80
N GLU A 197 -0.27 -14.27 5.49
CA GLU A 197 -1.45 -14.99 5.02
C GLU A 197 -2.74 -14.16 5.19
N TYR A 198 -2.74 -12.95 4.67
CA TYR A 198 -3.88 -12.04 4.76
C TYR A 198 -4.24 -11.51 3.38
N THR A 199 -5.48 -11.71 2.97
CA THR A 199 -5.96 -11.45 1.62
C THR A 199 -6.90 -10.25 1.50
N ASP A 200 -7.45 -9.73 2.61
CA ASP A 200 -8.34 -8.58 2.56
C ASP A 200 -7.64 -7.37 1.96
N GLY A 201 -8.28 -6.76 0.96
CA GLY A 201 -7.71 -5.65 0.21
C GLY A 201 -6.50 -6.02 -0.66
N SER A 202 -6.31 -7.31 -0.97
CA SER A 202 -5.21 -7.76 -1.81
C SER A 202 -5.31 -7.21 -3.23
N PRO A 203 -4.27 -6.51 -3.72
CA PRO A 203 -4.24 -6.07 -5.10
C PRO A 203 -4.07 -7.24 -6.08
N SER A 204 -3.52 -8.38 -5.65
CA SER A 204 -3.47 -9.59 -6.45
C SER A 204 -4.88 -10.10 -6.77
N LEU A 205 -5.75 -10.19 -5.77
CA LEU A 205 -7.14 -10.61 -5.97
C LEU A 205 -7.92 -9.63 -6.84
N LEU A 206 -7.64 -8.34 -6.74
CA LEU A 206 -8.24 -7.33 -7.61
C LEU A 206 -7.84 -7.52 -9.08
N VAL A 207 -6.56 -7.75 -9.34
CA VAL A 207 -6.08 -8.06 -10.71
C VAL A 207 -6.66 -9.37 -11.22
N GLN A 208 -6.75 -10.41 -10.37
CA GLN A 208 -7.39 -11.69 -10.72
C GLN A 208 -8.86 -11.52 -11.10
N HIS A 209 -9.57 -10.64 -10.40
CA HIS A 209 -10.96 -10.29 -10.75
C HIS A 209 -11.02 -9.76 -12.19
N TYR A 210 -10.21 -8.76 -12.53
CA TYR A 210 -10.20 -8.17 -13.86
C TYR A 210 -9.65 -9.12 -14.94
N VAL A 211 -8.72 -10.02 -14.61
CA VAL A 211 -8.29 -11.08 -15.53
C VAL A 211 -9.51 -11.92 -15.95
N LYS A 212 -10.39 -12.30 -15.02
CA LYS A 212 -11.62 -13.06 -15.32
C LYS A 212 -12.60 -12.23 -16.18
N GLU A 213 -12.78 -10.95 -15.85
CA GLU A 213 -13.64 -10.03 -16.63
C GLU A 213 -13.16 -9.90 -18.09
N HIS A 214 -11.85 -9.94 -18.32
CA HIS A 214 -11.24 -9.88 -19.65
C HIS A 214 -11.03 -11.24 -20.32
N GLY A 215 -11.73 -12.30 -19.86
CA GLY A 215 -11.77 -13.62 -20.49
C GLY A 215 -10.64 -14.57 -20.10
N GLY A 216 -9.77 -14.18 -19.15
CA GLY A 216 -8.78 -15.06 -18.58
C GLY A 216 -9.37 -16.04 -17.55
N ARG A 217 -8.65 -17.11 -17.27
CA ARG A 217 -9.02 -18.15 -16.30
C ARG A 217 -7.91 -18.35 -15.30
N ILE A 218 -8.21 -18.21 -14.03
CA ILE A 218 -7.25 -18.50 -12.97
C ILE A 218 -7.12 -20.01 -12.82
N THR A 219 -5.91 -20.52 -12.90
CA THR A 219 -5.61 -21.95 -12.85
C THR A 219 -4.41 -22.24 -11.94
N GLY A 220 -4.37 -23.40 -11.34
CA GLY A 220 -3.19 -23.92 -10.63
C GLY A 220 -2.39 -24.94 -11.45
N VAL A 221 -2.84 -25.26 -12.69
CA VAL A 221 -2.26 -26.33 -13.50
C VAL A 221 -2.04 -25.82 -14.93
N SER A 222 -0.82 -26.04 -15.44
CA SER A 222 -0.42 -25.73 -16.82
C SER A 222 -0.83 -24.31 -17.28
N PRO A 223 -0.38 -23.25 -16.62
CA PRO A 223 -0.71 -21.89 -17.01
C PRO A 223 0.02 -21.49 -18.30
N ASP A 224 -0.62 -20.59 -19.08
CA ASP A 224 0.05 -19.87 -20.15
C ASP A 224 0.92 -18.74 -19.58
N VAL A 225 0.41 -18.11 -18.51
CA VAL A 225 1.04 -16.95 -17.86
C VAL A 225 1.14 -17.17 -16.36
N VAL A 226 2.31 -16.92 -15.80
CA VAL A 226 2.56 -16.88 -14.35
C VAL A 226 2.82 -15.46 -13.94
N VAL A 227 1.99 -14.91 -13.05
CA VAL A 227 2.11 -13.56 -12.52
C VAL A 227 2.82 -13.59 -11.17
N ARG A 228 3.97 -12.93 -11.09
CA ARG A 228 4.74 -12.78 -9.84
C ARG A 228 4.10 -11.72 -8.97
N VAL A 229 3.47 -12.13 -7.88
CA VAL A 229 2.77 -11.21 -6.97
C VAL A 229 3.75 -10.46 -6.06
N HIS A 230 4.81 -11.11 -5.62
CA HIS A 230 5.85 -10.47 -4.82
C HIS A 230 7.20 -10.53 -5.53
N ALA A 231 8.05 -9.54 -5.28
CA ALA A 231 9.34 -9.40 -5.96
C ALA A 231 10.29 -10.58 -5.74
N ASN A 232 10.11 -11.34 -4.66
CA ASN A 232 10.94 -12.49 -4.31
C ASN A 232 10.26 -13.84 -4.55
N ASP A 233 9.07 -13.86 -5.18
CA ASP A 233 8.39 -15.11 -5.47
C ASP A 233 9.23 -15.93 -6.46
N ASP A 234 9.46 -17.20 -6.11
CA ASP A 234 10.12 -18.13 -6.99
C ASP A 234 9.15 -18.68 -8.03
N VAL A 235 9.56 -18.68 -9.27
CA VAL A 235 8.80 -19.20 -10.42
C VAL A 235 9.63 -20.21 -11.23
N SER A 236 10.73 -20.68 -10.70
CA SER A 236 11.64 -21.61 -11.37
C SER A 236 11.02 -22.98 -11.67
N ASP A 237 10.03 -23.40 -10.89
CA ASP A 237 9.32 -24.67 -11.07
C ASP A 237 8.28 -24.64 -12.20
N PHE A 238 7.96 -23.47 -12.74
CA PHE A 238 7.04 -23.38 -13.87
C PHE A 238 7.73 -23.69 -15.19
N SER A 239 6.95 -24.23 -16.12
CA SER A 239 7.45 -24.60 -17.46
C SER A 239 8.11 -23.40 -18.15
N PRO A 240 9.26 -23.60 -18.82
CA PRO A 240 9.87 -22.53 -19.64
C PRO A 240 8.99 -22.01 -20.77
N GLN A 241 7.94 -22.72 -21.16
CA GLN A 241 6.95 -22.27 -22.15
C GLN A 241 5.94 -21.27 -21.58
N CYS A 242 5.81 -21.19 -20.25
CA CYS A 242 4.95 -20.17 -19.64
C CYS A 242 5.60 -18.80 -19.75
N VAL A 243 4.78 -17.79 -20.01
CA VAL A 243 5.20 -16.39 -19.90
C VAL A 243 5.28 -16.01 -18.42
N ILE A 244 6.40 -15.44 -17.99
CA ILE A 244 6.51 -14.85 -16.65
C ILE A 244 6.14 -13.38 -16.74
N PHE A 245 5.04 -13.02 -16.12
CA PHE A 245 4.62 -11.62 -15.99
C PHE A 245 5.14 -11.07 -14.67
N ASP A 246 6.10 -10.13 -14.75
CA ASP A 246 6.80 -9.57 -13.61
C ASP A 246 6.54 -8.06 -13.44
N PRO A 247 5.56 -7.66 -12.61
CA PRO A 247 5.30 -6.25 -12.32
C PRO A 247 6.39 -5.57 -11.49
N HIS A 248 7.30 -6.35 -10.91
CA HIS A 248 8.40 -5.85 -10.08
C HIS A 248 9.69 -5.63 -10.87
N ARG A 249 9.80 -6.22 -12.08
CA ARG A 249 10.95 -6.10 -12.99
C ARG A 249 12.27 -6.58 -12.36
N THR A 250 12.18 -7.61 -11.54
CA THR A 250 13.30 -8.17 -10.78
C THR A 250 13.69 -9.57 -11.22
N TYR A 251 12.83 -10.25 -11.97
CA TYR A 251 13.07 -11.62 -12.36
C TYR A 251 13.94 -11.72 -13.62
N VAL A 252 14.90 -12.60 -13.57
CA VAL A 252 15.73 -12.98 -14.72
C VAL A 252 15.59 -14.46 -14.91
N SER A 253 15.07 -14.89 -16.07
CA SER A 253 14.93 -16.30 -16.36
C SER A 253 16.31 -16.97 -16.53
N SER A 254 16.44 -18.18 -16.02
CA SER A 254 17.56 -19.07 -16.33
C SER A 254 17.44 -19.75 -17.71
N HIS A 255 16.28 -19.66 -18.35
CA HIS A 255 15.98 -20.21 -19.67
C HIS A 255 15.99 -19.12 -20.72
N ALA A 256 16.88 -19.25 -21.72
CA ALA A 256 17.08 -18.20 -22.74
C ALA A 256 15.82 -17.92 -23.58
N ASP A 257 14.98 -18.93 -23.81
CA ASP A 257 13.78 -18.84 -24.64
C ASP A 257 12.51 -18.49 -23.85
N GLN A 258 12.57 -18.35 -22.53
CA GLN A 258 11.43 -18.00 -21.72
C GLN A 258 11.10 -16.50 -21.85
N LEU A 259 9.88 -16.19 -22.25
CA LEU A 259 9.42 -14.82 -22.30
C LEU A 259 9.16 -14.29 -20.87
N VAL A 260 9.87 -13.23 -20.51
CA VAL A 260 9.64 -12.47 -19.27
C VAL A 260 9.11 -11.08 -19.66
N VAL A 261 7.93 -10.75 -19.17
CA VAL A 261 7.29 -9.46 -19.39
C VAL A 261 7.52 -8.60 -18.16
N HIS A 262 8.48 -7.70 -18.22
CA HIS A 262 8.73 -6.70 -17.17
C HIS A 262 7.74 -5.54 -17.33
N TYR A 263 6.56 -5.67 -16.72
CA TYR A 263 5.50 -4.67 -16.83
C TYR A 263 5.96 -3.29 -16.36
N GLY A 264 5.86 -2.30 -17.25
CA GLY A 264 6.37 -0.94 -17.03
C GLY A 264 7.81 -0.71 -17.48
N ASN A 265 8.50 -1.73 -18.02
CA ASN A 265 9.78 -1.55 -18.70
C ASN A 265 9.60 -1.84 -20.19
N THR A 266 9.51 -0.80 -21.00
CA THR A 266 9.28 -0.85 -22.45
C THR A 266 10.50 -0.37 -23.26
N ARG A 267 11.69 -0.35 -22.65
CA ARG A 267 12.94 -0.05 -23.37
C ARG A 267 13.18 -1.10 -24.43
N LYS A 268 13.58 -0.61 -25.62
CA LYS A 268 14.02 -1.42 -26.77
C LYS A 268 15.50 -1.65 -26.70
#